data_b8d9a222e04ffefe167f82ae8d5b82cb
#
_entry.id   b8d9a222e04ffefe167f82ae8d5b82cb
#
_cell.length_a   1.000
_cell.length_b   1.000
_cell.length_c   1.000
_cell.angle_alpha   90.00
_cell.angle_beta   90.00
_cell.angle_gamma   90.00
#
_symmetry.space_group_name_H-M   'P 1'
#
loop_
_entity.id
_entity.type
_entity.pdbx_description
1 polymer ?
#
loop_
_entity_poly.entity_id
_entity_poly.type
_entity_poly.pdbx_seq_one_letter_code
_entity_poly.pdbx_strand_id
1 'polypeptide(L)'
;MQARRVNFHTLGCKLNFSETSTLAREFERGGFVRVSPTAEADICVINSCSVTEHADKKCRNLIRKLHRRNPDAIIAVTGCYAQLKPQEIAEIEGVDIVLSNNDKGELYKRVVELSGKGRAQVYSCDTDSLTSFFAAFSSGDRTRAFLKVQDGCDYCCSYCTIHYARGASRNMPIADLVAEARQIAAAGQREIVLTGVNTGDFGRTTSERFIDLLRALVEVEGIDRFRISSIEPNLLTDEIIAFCAASPKMMHHFHIPLQSGSDRILGLMRRRYTTARFADRIASVRRLMPDAFIGIDVIVGFPGETEADFRATYDFLAELKPAFLHIFPFSERPGTPAVELPGKVQSSVATRRVAELEALCERLHGEFCARAVGSEDTVLFESTRRGGMMFGFTGNYRRVKAPYDAARVNTICRVRLGEMDAEHDLAGEILDEVPAR
;
A
#
# COMPACT_ATOMS: atom_id res chain seq x y z
N MET A 1 4.99 -38.43 -8.05
CA MET A 1 4.59 -37.76 -6.79
C MET A 1 3.67 -36.62 -7.16
N GLN A 2 2.56 -36.43 -6.45
CA GLN A 2 1.66 -35.30 -6.66
C GLN A 2 2.39 -34.02 -6.22
N ALA A 3 2.31 -32.94 -7.03
CA ALA A 3 2.96 -31.67 -6.69
C ALA A 3 2.37 -31.10 -5.39
N ARG A 4 3.23 -30.64 -4.47
CA ARG A 4 2.79 -30.06 -3.19
C ARG A 4 2.05 -28.74 -3.45
N ARG A 5 0.96 -28.51 -2.72
CA ARG A 5 0.09 -27.32 -2.84
C ARG A 5 0.51 -26.27 -1.84
N VAL A 6 0.58 -25.02 -2.27
CA VAL A 6 0.90 -23.86 -1.42
C VAL A 6 -0.15 -22.79 -1.55
N ASN A 7 -0.59 -22.21 -0.43
CA ASN A 7 -1.41 -21.00 -0.42
C ASN A 7 -0.69 -19.84 0.27
N PHE A 8 -1.07 -18.63 -0.13
CA PHE A 8 -0.46 -17.40 0.34
C PHE A 8 -1.51 -16.46 0.94
N HIS A 9 -1.18 -15.88 2.08
CA HIS A 9 -2.01 -14.92 2.80
C HIS A 9 -1.24 -13.63 3.03
N THR A 10 -1.73 -12.54 2.47
CA THR A 10 -1.15 -11.21 2.68
C THR A 10 -2.00 -10.42 3.65
N LEU A 11 -1.38 -9.93 4.71
CA LEU A 11 -1.96 -8.95 5.62
C LEU A 11 -1.24 -7.61 5.43
N GLY A 12 -2.00 -6.50 5.48
CA GLY A 12 -1.45 -5.15 5.47
C GLY A 12 -1.41 -4.47 4.11
N CYS A 13 -0.25 -3.96 3.71
CA CYS A 13 -0.11 -2.95 2.66
C CYS A 13 0.23 -3.51 1.26
N LYS A 14 0.26 -2.62 0.26
CA LYS A 14 0.66 -2.92 -1.13
C LYS A 14 2.07 -3.51 -1.22
N LEU A 15 2.96 -3.07 -0.33
CA LEU A 15 4.34 -3.56 -0.25
C LEU A 15 4.38 -5.04 0.18
N ASN A 16 3.63 -5.42 1.22
CA ASN A 16 3.49 -6.84 1.58
C ASN A 16 2.86 -7.65 0.43
N PHE A 17 1.96 -7.06 -0.34
CA PHE A 17 1.34 -7.75 -1.48
C PHE A 17 2.36 -8.03 -2.59
N SER A 18 3.19 -7.05 -2.98
CA SER A 18 4.25 -7.27 -3.97
C SER A 18 5.24 -8.35 -3.52
N GLU A 19 5.62 -8.32 -2.25
CA GLU A 19 6.52 -9.33 -1.65
C GLU A 19 5.90 -10.73 -1.69
N THR A 20 4.62 -10.87 -1.31
CA THR A 20 3.91 -12.16 -1.37
C THR A 20 3.79 -12.70 -2.79
N SER A 21 3.52 -11.83 -3.78
CA SER A 21 3.45 -12.22 -5.18
C SER A 21 4.80 -12.73 -5.70
N THR A 22 5.91 -12.12 -5.30
CA THR A 22 7.26 -12.58 -5.63
C THR A 22 7.55 -13.95 -4.99
N LEU A 23 7.26 -14.12 -3.70
CA LEU A 23 7.40 -15.39 -3.02
C LEU A 23 6.56 -16.49 -3.70
N ALA A 24 5.33 -16.19 -4.10
CA ALA A 24 4.49 -17.17 -4.79
C ALA A 24 5.12 -17.66 -6.10
N ARG A 25 5.70 -16.75 -6.91
CA ARG A 25 6.43 -17.13 -8.13
C ARG A 25 7.68 -17.96 -7.86
N GLU A 26 8.38 -17.75 -6.73
CA GLU A 26 9.51 -18.59 -6.33
C GLU A 26 9.06 -20.04 -6.05
N PHE A 27 7.96 -20.21 -5.33
CA PHE A 27 7.39 -21.54 -5.07
C PHE A 27 6.91 -22.22 -6.36
N GLU A 28 6.23 -21.48 -7.25
CA GLU A 28 5.79 -22.00 -8.56
C GLU A 28 6.97 -22.47 -9.43
N ARG A 29 8.07 -21.68 -9.48
CA ARG A 29 9.32 -22.07 -10.16
C ARG A 29 9.96 -23.31 -9.54
N GLY A 30 9.79 -23.49 -8.23
CA GLY A 30 10.23 -24.66 -7.49
C GLY A 30 9.32 -25.89 -7.65
N GLY A 31 8.29 -25.84 -8.50
CA GLY A 31 7.40 -26.97 -8.81
C GLY A 31 6.23 -27.13 -7.85
N PHE A 32 5.94 -26.15 -6.99
CA PHE A 32 4.74 -26.14 -6.17
C PHE A 32 3.52 -25.62 -6.96
N VAL A 33 2.34 -26.14 -6.61
CA VAL A 33 1.07 -25.66 -7.19
C VAL A 33 0.47 -24.62 -6.25
N ARG A 34 0.37 -23.37 -6.70
CA ARG A 34 -0.33 -22.33 -5.98
C ARG A 34 -1.83 -22.60 -6.01
N VAL A 35 -2.47 -22.61 -4.84
CA VAL A 35 -3.91 -22.80 -4.68
C VAL A 35 -4.56 -21.59 -4.03
N SER A 36 -5.91 -21.52 -4.13
CA SER A 36 -6.67 -20.44 -3.48
C SER A 36 -6.38 -20.35 -1.98
N PRO A 37 -6.39 -19.16 -1.36
CA PRO A 37 -6.24 -19.01 0.09
C PRO A 37 -7.28 -19.79 0.91
N THR A 38 -8.41 -20.13 0.30
CA THR A 38 -9.47 -20.93 0.94
C THR A 38 -9.37 -22.43 0.68
N ALA A 39 -8.49 -22.88 -0.21
CA ALA A 39 -8.28 -24.28 -0.49
C ALA A 39 -7.34 -24.94 0.56
N GLU A 40 -7.44 -26.27 0.65
CA GLU A 40 -6.46 -27.07 1.38
C GLU A 40 -5.10 -26.99 0.71
N ALA A 41 -4.05 -26.92 1.53
CA ALA A 41 -2.68 -26.81 1.08
C ALA A 41 -1.73 -27.58 1.99
N ASP A 42 -0.59 -28.00 1.44
CA ASP A 42 0.51 -28.63 2.18
C ASP A 42 1.42 -27.59 2.84
N ILE A 43 1.35 -26.34 2.36
CA ILE A 43 2.10 -25.20 2.88
C ILE A 43 1.21 -23.97 2.90
N CYS A 44 1.20 -23.25 4.03
CA CYS A 44 0.53 -21.97 4.20
C CYS A 44 1.56 -20.88 4.52
N VAL A 45 1.69 -19.91 3.63
CA VAL A 45 2.61 -18.78 3.79
C VAL A 45 1.81 -17.53 4.20
N ILE A 46 2.21 -16.88 5.29
CA ILE A 46 1.60 -15.66 5.80
C ILE A 46 2.61 -14.52 5.79
N ASN A 47 2.36 -13.49 4.99
CA ASN A 47 3.10 -12.22 5.07
C ASN A 47 2.33 -11.26 5.99
N SER A 48 2.84 -11.06 7.18
CA SER A 48 2.16 -10.43 8.31
C SER A 48 2.32 -8.91 8.34
N CYS A 49 1.36 -8.24 8.98
CA CYS A 49 1.36 -6.80 9.24
C CYS A 49 1.31 -6.55 10.76
N SER A 50 1.89 -5.44 11.21
CA SER A 50 1.92 -5.03 12.62
C SER A 50 1.77 -3.53 12.80
N VAL A 51 1.07 -2.85 11.88
CA VAL A 51 0.83 -1.41 12.00
C VAL A 51 -0.14 -1.06 13.12
N THR A 52 -1.10 -1.97 13.41
CA THR A 52 -2.07 -1.82 14.50
C THR A 52 -2.19 -3.12 15.30
N GLU A 53 -2.66 -3.03 16.57
CA GLU A 53 -2.97 -4.22 17.38
C GLU A 53 -4.05 -5.10 16.71
N HIS A 54 -4.98 -4.49 15.99
CA HIS A 54 -5.98 -5.22 15.22
C HIS A 54 -5.33 -6.09 14.13
N ALA A 55 -4.27 -5.60 13.48
CA ALA A 55 -3.52 -6.37 12.48
C ALA A 55 -2.82 -7.57 13.11
N ASP A 56 -2.20 -7.42 14.29
CA ASP A 56 -1.59 -8.51 15.03
C ASP A 56 -2.64 -9.57 15.41
N LYS A 57 -3.78 -9.15 15.97
CA LYS A 57 -4.91 -10.05 16.31
C LYS A 57 -5.44 -10.80 15.09
N LYS A 58 -5.57 -10.11 13.95
CA LYS A 58 -6.01 -10.71 12.68
C LYS A 58 -5.00 -11.78 12.22
N CYS A 59 -3.71 -11.54 12.36
CA CYS A 59 -2.66 -12.51 12.03
C CYS A 59 -2.75 -13.75 12.92
N ARG A 60 -2.82 -13.59 14.25
CA ARG A 60 -2.97 -14.71 15.22
C ARG A 60 -4.21 -15.56 14.92
N ASN A 61 -5.34 -14.92 14.63
CA ASN A 61 -6.57 -15.63 14.27
C ASN A 61 -6.45 -16.38 12.94
N LEU A 62 -5.76 -15.81 11.95
CA LEU A 62 -5.52 -16.46 10.67
C LEU A 62 -4.65 -17.71 10.85
N ILE A 63 -3.56 -17.64 11.59
CA ILE A 63 -2.68 -18.78 11.90
C ILE A 63 -3.50 -19.94 12.50
N ARG A 64 -4.26 -19.67 13.57
CA ARG A 64 -5.10 -20.69 14.21
C ARG A 64 -6.15 -21.28 13.28
N LYS A 65 -6.74 -20.46 12.40
CA LYS A 65 -7.71 -20.92 11.39
C LYS A 65 -7.05 -21.83 10.36
N LEU A 66 -5.84 -21.50 9.90
CA LEU A 66 -5.10 -22.29 8.92
C LEU A 66 -4.65 -23.63 9.52
N HIS A 67 -4.13 -23.63 10.74
CA HIS A 67 -3.76 -24.84 11.46
C HIS A 67 -4.95 -25.81 11.61
N ARG A 68 -6.12 -25.30 12.03
CA ARG A 68 -7.34 -26.15 12.15
C ARG A 68 -7.82 -26.72 10.82
N ARG A 69 -7.65 -25.98 9.71
CA ARG A 69 -8.06 -26.43 8.37
C ARG A 69 -7.08 -27.43 7.77
N ASN A 70 -5.80 -27.21 7.98
CA ASN A 70 -4.71 -28.00 7.41
C ASN A 70 -3.75 -28.43 8.56
N PRO A 71 -4.12 -29.41 9.39
CA PRO A 71 -3.32 -29.77 10.58
C PRO A 71 -1.90 -30.22 10.22
N ASP A 72 -1.75 -30.83 9.05
CA ASP A 72 -0.47 -31.35 8.56
C ASP A 72 0.33 -30.36 7.71
N ALA A 73 -0.25 -29.22 7.32
CA ALA A 73 0.43 -28.22 6.51
C ALA A 73 1.56 -27.53 7.29
N ILE A 74 2.64 -27.20 6.59
CA ILE A 74 3.67 -26.30 7.09
C ILE A 74 3.11 -24.88 7.12
N ILE A 75 3.15 -24.21 8.27
CA ILE A 75 2.77 -22.79 8.41
C ILE A 75 4.03 -21.96 8.56
N ALA A 76 4.32 -21.14 7.56
CA ALA A 76 5.45 -20.22 7.53
C ALA A 76 4.98 -18.76 7.61
N VAL A 77 5.53 -18.01 8.57
CA VAL A 77 5.12 -16.62 8.84
C VAL A 77 6.31 -15.69 8.63
N THR A 78 6.12 -14.62 7.86
CA THR A 78 7.09 -13.54 7.66
C THR A 78 6.40 -12.18 7.74
N GLY A 79 7.12 -11.08 7.53
CA GLY A 79 6.58 -9.73 7.51
C GLY A 79 6.76 -8.97 8.82
N CYS A 80 6.05 -7.82 8.95
CA CYS A 80 6.32 -6.87 10.04
C CYS A 80 6.03 -7.45 11.44
N TYR A 81 5.00 -8.26 11.60
CA TYR A 81 4.71 -8.88 12.89
C TYR A 81 5.75 -9.96 13.24
N ALA A 82 6.16 -10.76 12.25
CA ALA A 82 7.22 -11.75 12.43
C ALA A 82 8.57 -11.10 12.80
N GLN A 83 8.86 -9.91 12.28
CA GLN A 83 10.04 -9.14 12.63
C GLN A 83 9.99 -8.62 14.07
N LEU A 84 8.85 -8.02 14.47
CA LEU A 84 8.74 -7.34 15.76
C LEU A 84 8.54 -8.29 16.93
N LYS A 85 7.84 -9.42 16.71
CA LYS A 85 7.45 -10.36 17.76
C LYS A 85 7.60 -11.81 17.31
N PRO A 86 8.81 -12.24 16.93
CA PRO A 86 9.03 -13.57 16.36
C PRO A 86 8.71 -14.70 17.35
N GLN A 87 8.99 -14.52 18.63
CA GLN A 87 8.73 -15.53 19.67
C GLN A 87 7.22 -15.67 19.93
N GLU A 88 6.48 -14.54 20.01
CA GLU A 88 5.03 -14.58 20.16
C GLU A 88 4.33 -15.38 19.04
N ILE A 89 4.84 -15.26 17.81
CA ILE A 89 4.33 -16.03 16.68
C ILE A 89 4.76 -17.50 16.76
N ALA A 90 6.01 -17.78 17.13
CA ALA A 90 6.54 -19.14 17.22
C ALA A 90 5.83 -20.00 18.31
N GLU A 91 5.26 -19.35 19.32
CA GLU A 91 4.46 -19.99 20.39
C GLU A 91 3.02 -20.31 19.96
N ILE A 92 2.58 -19.81 18.80
CA ILE A 92 1.23 -20.13 18.30
C ILE A 92 1.23 -21.54 17.73
N GLU A 93 0.33 -22.37 18.23
CA GLU A 93 0.18 -23.76 17.78
C GLU A 93 0.03 -23.85 16.25
N GLY A 94 0.81 -24.74 15.64
CA GLY A 94 0.81 -25.00 14.22
C GLY A 94 1.80 -24.17 13.40
N VAL A 95 2.50 -23.19 13.98
CA VAL A 95 3.59 -22.48 13.30
C VAL A 95 4.83 -23.34 13.26
N ASP A 96 5.43 -23.49 12.07
CA ASP A 96 6.64 -24.27 11.83
C ASP A 96 7.86 -23.38 11.53
N ILE A 97 7.64 -22.22 10.87
CA ILE A 97 8.73 -21.30 10.47
C ILE A 97 8.33 -19.86 10.72
N VAL A 98 9.22 -19.09 11.33
CA VAL A 98 9.11 -17.63 11.46
C VAL A 98 10.35 -16.98 10.87
N LEU A 99 10.18 -16.11 9.85
CA LEU A 99 11.29 -15.40 9.22
C LEU A 99 11.17 -13.88 9.39
N SER A 100 12.30 -13.26 9.68
CA SER A 100 12.47 -11.81 9.69
C SER A 100 12.24 -11.19 8.30
N ASN A 101 12.13 -9.87 8.23
CA ASN A 101 12.08 -9.16 6.96
C ASN A 101 13.40 -9.22 6.19
N ASN A 102 14.54 -9.41 6.88
CA ASN A 102 15.86 -9.56 6.27
C ASN A 102 16.00 -10.88 5.50
N ASP A 103 15.42 -11.93 6.07
CA ASP A 103 15.57 -13.31 5.57
C ASP A 103 14.40 -13.74 4.68
N LYS A 104 13.51 -12.83 4.34
CA LYS A 104 12.29 -13.12 3.56
C LYS A 104 12.58 -13.84 2.24
N GLY A 105 13.66 -13.49 1.55
CA GLY A 105 14.09 -14.15 0.32
C GLY A 105 14.52 -15.61 0.50
N GLU A 106 14.83 -16.04 1.73
CA GLU A 106 15.19 -17.43 2.04
C GLU A 106 13.97 -18.33 2.31
N LEU A 107 12.75 -17.77 2.31
CA LEU A 107 11.54 -18.49 2.73
C LEU A 107 11.35 -19.80 1.98
N TYR A 108 11.45 -19.78 0.66
CA TYR A 108 11.32 -20.97 -0.18
C TYR A 108 12.32 -22.08 0.27
N LYS A 109 13.59 -21.71 0.40
CA LYS A 109 14.65 -22.61 0.81
C LYS A 109 14.39 -23.23 2.19
N ARG A 110 14.00 -22.38 3.19
CA ARG A 110 13.72 -22.84 4.55
C ARG A 110 12.54 -23.81 4.62
N VAL A 111 11.50 -23.57 3.81
CA VAL A 111 10.34 -24.46 3.71
C VAL A 111 10.70 -25.81 3.07
N VAL A 112 11.59 -25.80 2.05
CA VAL A 112 12.05 -27.04 1.39
C VAL A 112 12.97 -27.86 2.27
N GLU A 113 13.84 -27.19 3.02
CA GLU A 113 14.80 -27.83 3.94
C GLU A 113 14.16 -28.37 5.23
N LEU A 114 12.90 -27.97 5.53
CA LEU A 114 12.23 -28.42 6.73
C LEU A 114 11.94 -29.93 6.67
N SER A 115 12.57 -30.70 7.54
CA SER A 115 12.52 -32.16 7.55
C SER A 115 11.32 -32.75 8.29
N GLY A 116 10.40 -31.91 8.80
CA GLY A 116 9.19 -32.35 9.50
C GLY A 116 8.64 -31.29 10.44
N LYS A 117 7.44 -31.55 10.98
CA LYS A 117 6.82 -30.70 12.00
C LYS A 117 7.47 -30.90 13.37
N GLY A 118 7.53 -29.84 14.14
CA GLY A 118 8.09 -29.87 15.48
C GLY A 118 8.02 -28.49 16.14
N ARG A 119 9.06 -28.14 16.90
CA ARG A 119 9.17 -26.78 17.43
C ARG A 119 9.44 -25.79 16.28
N ALA A 120 8.76 -24.65 16.29
CA ALA A 120 8.95 -23.60 15.28
C ALA A 120 10.41 -23.18 15.14
N GLN A 121 10.90 -23.15 13.88
CA GLN A 121 12.23 -22.62 13.57
C GLN A 121 12.11 -21.10 13.39
N VAL A 122 12.88 -20.35 14.18
CA VAL A 122 12.84 -18.88 14.19
C VAL A 122 14.13 -18.33 13.61
N TYR A 123 14.01 -17.62 12.51
CA TYR A 123 15.07 -16.85 11.85
C TYR A 123 14.79 -15.38 12.03
N SER A 124 15.37 -14.79 13.08
CA SER A 124 15.19 -13.40 13.45
C SER A 124 16.51 -12.65 13.48
N CYS A 125 16.44 -11.36 13.25
CA CYS A 125 17.57 -10.46 13.36
C CYS A 125 17.12 -9.15 14.03
N ASP A 126 18.06 -8.43 14.61
CA ASP A 126 17.82 -7.11 15.16
C ASP A 126 17.52 -6.10 14.04
N THR A 127 16.82 -5.01 14.39
CA THR A 127 16.42 -3.96 13.45
C THR A 127 17.62 -3.38 12.69
N ASP A 128 18.75 -3.16 13.38
CA ASP A 128 19.97 -2.59 12.77
C ASP A 128 20.63 -3.52 11.75
N SER A 129 20.29 -4.81 11.80
CA SER A 129 20.74 -5.83 10.83
C SER A 129 19.86 -5.92 9.58
N LEU A 130 18.78 -5.14 9.49
CA LEU A 130 17.87 -5.10 8.34
C LEU A 130 18.50 -4.33 7.17
N THR A 131 19.46 -4.91 6.50
CA THR A 131 20.22 -4.28 5.40
C THR A 131 19.83 -4.77 4.01
N SER A 132 19.25 -5.98 3.90
CA SER A 132 18.87 -6.55 2.61
C SER A 132 17.63 -5.86 2.03
N PHE A 133 17.64 -5.64 0.72
CA PHE A 133 16.46 -5.20 -0.04
C PHE A 133 15.88 -6.42 -0.76
N PHE A 134 14.76 -6.93 -0.28
CA PHE A 134 14.02 -7.99 -0.99
C PHE A 134 13.29 -7.37 -2.17
N ALA A 135 13.83 -7.54 -3.38
CA ALA A 135 13.24 -7.08 -4.63
C ALA A 135 11.87 -7.74 -4.87
N ALA A 136 10.85 -6.94 -5.15
CA ALA A 136 9.51 -7.49 -5.23
C ALA A 136 8.57 -6.69 -6.14
N PHE A 137 7.84 -7.44 -6.96
CA PHE A 137 6.73 -6.90 -7.74
C PHE A 137 5.57 -7.90 -7.83
N SER A 138 4.35 -7.41 -8.00
CA SER A 138 3.20 -8.27 -8.30
C SER A 138 3.01 -8.40 -9.81
N SER A 139 2.68 -9.60 -10.28
CA SER A 139 2.36 -9.85 -11.67
C SER A 139 1.32 -10.96 -11.78
N GLY A 140 0.27 -10.75 -12.59
CA GLY A 140 -0.79 -11.72 -12.82
C GLY A 140 -1.85 -11.84 -11.73
N ASP A 141 -1.60 -11.30 -10.54
CA ASP A 141 -2.54 -11.39 -9.40
C ASP A 141 -3.67 -10.35 -9.47
N ARG A 142 -3.40 -9.22 -10.11
CA ARG A 142 -4.33 -8.08 -10.27
C ARG A 142 -4.04 -7.37 -11.59
N THR A 143 -4.98 -6.56 -12.04
CA THR A 143 -4.83 -5.75 -13.27
C THR A 143 -3.67 -4.76 -13.14
N ARG A 144 -3.54 -4.10 -11.98
CA ARG A 144 -2.42 -3.19 -11.70
C ARG A 144 -1.30 -3.92 -10.98
N ALA A 145 -0.06 -3.75 -11.45
CA ALA A 145 1.13 -4.26 -10.78
C ALA A 145 1.58 -3.34 -9.65
N PHE A 146 2.14 -3.90 -8.60
CA PHE A 146 2.84 -3.16 -7.56
C PHE A 146 4.33 -3.43 -7.68
N LEU A 147 5.13 -2.39 -7.87
CA LEU A 147 6.60 -2.46 -7.91
C LEU A 147 7.16 -1.84 -6.63
N LYS A 148 7.89 -2.64 -5.87
CA LYS A 148 8.55 -2.19 -4.65
C LYS A 148 9.82 -1.43 -5.02
N VAL A 149 9.79 -0.11 -4.85
CA VAL A 149 10.92 0.78 -5.19
C VAL A 149 11.74 1.20 -3.97
N GLN A 150 11.16 1.13 -2.76
CA GLN A 150 11.80 1.56 -1.51
C GLN A 150 11.29 0.72 -0.35
N ASP A 151 12.12 0.50 0.67
CA ASP A 151 11.79 -0.21 1.92
C ASP A 151 12.44 0.49 3.12
N GLY A 152 11.90 0.24 4.31
CA GLY A 152 12.37 0.89 5.53
C GLY A 152 12.00 2.37 5.61
N CYS A 153 12.39 3.05 6.69
CA CYS A 153 12.07 4.47 6.88
C CYS A 153 13.02 5.11 7.92
N ASP A 154 13.63 6.24 7.56
CA ASP A 154 14.49 7.03 8.46
C ASP A 154 13.70 8.05 9.29
N TYR A 155 12.36 8.01 9.23
CA TYR A 155 11.48 8.83 10.05
C TYR A 155 11.13 8.06 11.33
N CYS A 156 11.51 8.64 12.47
CA CYS A 156 11.21 8.09 13.78
C CYS A 156 9.95 8.77 14.35
N CYS A 157 8.84 8.68 13.62
CA CYS A 157 7.55 9.21 14.10
C CYS A 157 7.18 8.54 15.42
N SER A 158 6.70 9.33 16.39
CA SER A 158 6.52 8.87 17.77
C SER A 158 5.54 7.71 17.96
N TYR A 159 4.67 7.46 16.98
CA TYR A 159 3.64 6.41 16.99
C TYR A 159 3.94 5.20 16.10
N CYS A 160 5.00 5.28 15.28
CA CYS A 160 5.20 4.36 14.18
C CYS A 160 6.17 3.23 14.55
N THR A 161 5.79 2.00 14.23
CA THR A 161 6.62 0.81 14.42
C THR A 161 7.39 0.38 13.16
N ILE A 162 7.21 1.09 12.04
CA ILE A 162 7.74 0.64 10.74
C ILE A 162 9.26 0.65 10.70
N HIS A 163 9.92 1.66 11.30
CA HIS A 163 11.38 1.70 11.36
C HIS A 163 11.97 0.54 12.19
N TYR A 164 11.25 0.05 13.21
CA TYR A 164 11.64 -1.17 13.93
C TYR A 164 11.38 -2.44 13.13
N ALA A 165 10.28 -2.46 12.35
CA ALA A 165 9.90 -3.64 11.57
C ALA A 165 10.67 -3.79 10.27
N ARG A 166 11.08 -2.67 9.66
CA ARG A 166 11.68 -2.65 8.32
C ARG A 166 13.05 -2.00 8.24
N GLY A 167 13.56 -1.45 9.36
CA GLY A 167 14.88 -0.82 9.42
C GLY A 167 14.97 0.50 8.67
N ALA A 168 16.21 0.91 8.39
CA ALA A 168 16.53 2.14 7.67
C ALA A 168 16.03 2.12 6.22
N SER A 169 15.84 3.30 5.65
CA SER A 169 15.43 3.49 4.25
C SER A 169 16.47 2.93 3.29
N ARG A 170 16.04 2.10 2.36
CA ARG A 170 16.89 1.47 1.34
C ARG A 170 16.13 1.19 0.05
N ASN A 171 16.88 1.04 -1.03
CA ASN A 171 16.38 0.78 -2.37
C ASN A 171 17.43 -0.01 -3.17
N MET A 172 17.02 -0.56 -4.30
CA MET A 172 17.93 -1.08 -5.30
C MET A 172 18.20 -0.03 -6.39
N PRO A 173 19.26 -0.23 -7.23
CA PRO A 173 19.59 0.67 -8.33
C PRO A 173 18.42 0.85 -9.32
N ILE A 174 18.35 2.02 -9.95
CA ILE A 174 17.33 2.35 -10.97
C ILE A 174 17.34 1.33 -12.09
N ALA A 175 18.51 0.89 -12.56
CA ALA A 175 18.64 -0.06 -13.65
C ALA A 175 17.90 -1.38 -13.34
N ASP A 176 18.00 -1.88 -12.13
CA ASP A 176 17.36 -3.13 -11.69
C ASP A 176 15.84 -2.95 -11.58
N LEU A 177 15.35 -1.80 -11.06
CA LEU A 177 13.92 -1.48 -11.00
C LEU A 177 13.30 -1.34 -12.39
N VAL A 178 14.04 -0.78 -13.36
CA VAL A 178 13.64 -0.72 -14.78
C VAL A 178 13.57 -2.13 -15.38
N ALA A 179 14.51 -3.01 -15.02
CA ALA A 179 14.46 -4.40 -15.47
C ALA A 179 13.23 -5.15 -14.92
N GLU A 180 12.85 -4.93 -13.65
CA GLU A 180 11.61 -5.46 -13.09
C GLU A 180 10.37 -4.87 -13.77
N ALA A 181 10.35 -3.57 -14.06
CA ALA A 181 9.23 -2.93 -14.76
C ALA A 181 9.04 -3.51 -16.18
N ARG A 182 10.14 -3.85 -16.90
CA ARG A 182 10.08 -4.55 -18.18
C ARG A 182 9.51 -5.97 -18.05
N GLN A 183 9.80 -6.69 -16.97
CA GLN A 183 9.18 -8.00 -16.71
C GLN A 183 7.67 -7.87 -16.49
N ILE A 184 7.23 -6.82 -15.80
CA ILE A 184 5.80 -6.50 -15.60
C ILE A 184 5.14 -6.20 -16.95
N ALA A 185 5.78 -5.39 -17.79
CA ALA A 185 5.31 -5.08 -19.15
C ALA A 185 5.19 -6.35 -20.03
N ALA A 186 6.22 -7.21 -20.00
CA ALA A 186 6.23 -8.48 -20.72
C ALA A 186 5.13 -9.45 -20.27
N ALA A 187 4.66 -9.33 -19.02
CA ALA A 187 3.50 -10.05 -18.50
C ALA A 187 2.15 -9.44 -18.94
N GLY A 188 2.16 -8.36 -19.73
CA GLY A 188 0.98 -7.72 -20.32
C GLY A 188 0.26 -6.75 -19.37
N GLN A 189 0.83 -6.39 -18.23
CA GLN A 189 0.24 -5.40 -17.33
C GLN A 189 0.53 -3.98 -17.80
N ARG A 190 -0.47 -3.11 -17.76
CA ARG A 190 -0.44 -1.75 -18.33
C ARG A 190 -0.25 -0.63 -17.33
N GLU A 191 -0.48 -0.89 -16.02
CA GLU A 191 -0.28 0.10 -14.96
C GLU A 191 0.63 -0.45 -13.84
N ILE A 192 1.64 0.33 -13.45
CA ILE A 192 2.51 0.06 -12.31
C ILE A 192 2.26 1.10 -11.21
N VAL A 193 2.00 0.61 -10.00
CA VAL A 193 1.94 1.42 -8.77
C VAL A 193 3.27 1.28 -8.05
N LEU A 194 4.02 2.38 -7.96
CA LEU A 194 5.29 2.43 -7.25
C LEU A 194 5.01 2.35 -5.74
N THR A 195 5.50 1.31 -5.09
CA THR A 195 5.24 1.06 -3.68
C THR A 195 6.49 1.15 -2.83
N GLY A 196 6.33 1.70 -1.64
CA GLY A 196 7.37 1.82 -0.63
C GLY A 196 6.73 2.18 0.71
N VAL A 197 7.54 2.26 1.74
CA VAL A 197 7.15 2.84 3.03
C VAL A 197 7.04 4.37 2.90
N ASN A 198 8.06 4.97 2.29
CA ASN A 198 8.17 6.39 1.96
C ASN A 198 8.89 6.51 0.62
N THR A 199 8.15 6.48 -0.48
CA THR A 199 8.75 6.44 -1.82
C THR A 199 9.67 7.61 -2.14
N GLY A 200 9.39 8.80 -1.57
CA GLY A 200 10.23 9.98 -1.74
C GLY A 200 11.61 9.89 -1.08
N ASP A 201 11.81 8.93 -0.17
CA ASP A 201 13.10 8.69 0.49
C ASP A 201 14.02 7.73 -0.31
N PHE A 202 13.66 7.46 -1.55
CA PHE A 202 14.44 6.68 -2.51
C PHE A 202 15.84 7.30 -2.71
N GLY A 203 16.86 6.45 -2.86
CA GLY A 203 18.23 6.87 -3.15
C GLY A 203 19.17 6.90 -1.94
N ARG A 204 18.69 6.54 -0.74
CA ARG A 204 19.52 6.53 0.48
C ARG A 204 20.72 5.60 0.40
N THR A 205 20.58 4.48 -0.29
CA THR A 205 21.63 3.48 -0.43
C THR A 205 22.40 3.56 -1.75
N THR A 206 21.83 4.18 -2.79
CA THR A 206 22.41 4.22 -4.14
C THR A 206 22.87 5.61 -4.57
N SER A 207 22.58 6.66 -3.79
CA SER A 207 22.83 8.08 -4.13
C SER A 207 22.12 8.55 -5.41
N GLU A 208 21.16 7.77 -5.91
CA GLU A 208 20.27 8.14 -7.02
C GLU A 208 19.08 8.97 -6.48
N ARG A 209 18.35 9.68 -7.34
CA ARG A 209 17.20 10.47 -6.90
C ARG A 209 15.87 9.83 -7.36
N PHE A 210 14.83 10.02 -6.55
CA PHE A 210 13.50 9.51 -6.90
C PHE A 210 12.99 10.05 -8.26
N ILE A 211 13.28 11.31 -8.59
CA ILE A 211 12.92 11.88 -9.90
C ILE A 211 13.62 11.17 -11.07
N ASP A 212 14.87 10.73 -10.89
CA ASP A 212 15.61 10.04 -11.94
C ASP A 212 15.04 8.63 -12.16
N LEU A 213 14.56 7.98 -11.09
CA LEU A 213 13.77 6.74 -11.20
C LEU A 213 12.48 6.97 -12.02
N LEU A 214 11.72 8.02 -11.73
CA LEU A 214 10.49 8.32 -12.47
C LEU A 214 10.76 8.54 -13.96
N ARG A 215 11.83 9.29 -14.29
CA ARG A 215 12.26 9.52 -15.67
C ARG A 215 12.62 8.23 -16.38
N ALA A 216 13.35 7.34 -15.72
CA ALA A 216 13.74 6.06 -16.31
C ALA A 216 12.56 5.11 -16.50
N LEU A 217 11.60 5.09 -15.57
CA LEU A 217 10.44 4.21 -15.64
C LEU A 217 9.47 4.59 -16.77
N VAL A 218 9.25 5.88 -17.05
CA VAL A 218 8.32 6.29 -18.11
C VAL A 218 8.80 5.89 -19.52
N GLU A 219 10.11 5.58 -19.67
CA GLU A 219 10.69 5.08 -20.92
C GLU A 219 10.43 3.57 -21.12
N VAL A 220 9.85 2.88 -20.14
CA VAL A 220 9.52 1.46 -20.30
C VAL A 220 8.34 1.31 -21.25
N GLU A 221 8.58 0.62 -22.37
CA GLU A 221 7.55 0.27 -23.35
C GLU A 221 6.57 -0.77 -22.77
N GLY A 222 5.32 -0.74 -23.20
CA GLY A 222 4.26 -1.65 -22.75
C GLY A 222 3.61 -1.25 -21.41
N ILE A 223 4.15 -0.24 -20.71
CA ILE A 223 3.50 0.35 -19.53
C ILE A 223 2.95 1.73 -19.93
N ASP A 224 1.65 1.89 -19.77
CA ASP A 224 0.94 3.13 -20.10
C ASP A 224 0.81 4.07 -18.89
N ARG A 225 0.80 3.52 -17.66
CA ARG A 225 0.53 4.29 -16.46
C ARG A 225 1.48 3.94 -15.32
N PHE A 226 2.03 4.98 -14.70
CA PHE A 226 2.76 4.89 -13.43
C PHE A 226 2.04 5.71 -12.38
N ARG A 227 1.90 5.16 -11.19
CA ARG A 227 1.25 5.80 -10.06
C ARG A 227 2.16 5.79 -8.84
N ILE A 228 2.41 6.97 -8.26
CA ILE A 228 3.13 7.08 -6.99
C ILE A 228 2.16 6.69 -5.86
N SER A 229 2.59 5.81 -4.94
CA SER A 229 1.80 5.50 -3.76
C SER A 229 1.98 6.59 -2.68
N SER A 230 2.50 6.27 -1.50
CA SER A 230 2.67 7.24 -0.43
C SER A 230 3.99 8.02 -0.59
N ILE A 231 3.92 9.35 -0.51
CA ILE A 231 5.08 10.25 -0.53
C ILE A 231 4.92 11.34 0.54
N GLU A 232 5.93 11.52 1.37
CA GLU A 232 5.93 12.56 2.41
C GLU A 232 5.91 13.97 1.80
N PRO A 233 5.16 14.91 2.38
CA PRO A 233 4.99 16.24 1.79
C PRO A 233 6.31 17.02 1.61
N ASN A 234 7.27 16.82 2.50
CA ASN A 234 8.60 17.46 2.39
C ASN A 234 9.53 16.80 1.34
N LEU A 235 9.17 15.62 0.82
CA LEU A 235 9.88 14.91 -0.24
C LEU A 235 9.20 15.05 -1.61
N LEU A 236 7.96 15.54 -1.63
CA LEU A 236 7.25 15.87 -2.87
C LEU A 236 7.74 17.25 -3.38
N THR A 237 8.81 17.25 -4.17
CA THR A 237 9.45 18.47 -4.67
C THR A 237 8.70 19.08 -5.86
N ASP A 238 8.96 20.36 -6.17
CA ASP A 238 8.39 21.01 -7.35
C ASP A 238 8.84 20.34 -8.65
N GLU A 239 10.07 19.79 -8.69
CA GLU A 239 10.58 19.01 -9.82
C GLU A 239 9.75 17.74 -10.08
N ILE A 240 9.40 16.99 -9.02
CA ILE A 240 8.53 15.80 -9.12
C ILE A 240 7.13 16.21 -9.57
N ILE A 241 6.55 17.26 -8.99
CA ILE A 241 5.20 17.74 -9.34
C ILE A 241 5.15 18.15 -10.82
N ALA A 242 6.13 18.95 -11.27
CA ALA A 242 6.22 19.38 -12.66
C ALA A 242 6.41 18.21 -13.63
N PHE A 243 7.24 17.24 -13.28
CA PHE A 243 7.42 16.02 -14.08
C PHE A 243 6.13 15.20 -14.19
N CYS A 244 5.42 14.99 -13.07
CA CYS A 244 4.14 14.26 -13.08
C CYS A 244 3.09 14.98 -13.93
N ALA A 245 3.07 16.31 -13.91
CA ALA A 245 2.13 17.09 -14.72
C ALA A 245 2.45 17.04 -16.23
N ALA A 246 3.73 16.95 -16.59
CA ALA A 246 4.17 16.96 -17.99
C ALA A 246 4.15 15.57 -18.65
N SER A 247 4.31 14.49 -17.88
CA SER A 247 4.41 13.14 -18.41
C SER A 247 3.04 12.49 -18.59
N PRO A 248 2.67 12.07 -19.81
CA PRO A 248 1.37 11.40 -20.06
C PRO A 248 1.26 10.01 -19.44
N LYS A 249 2.38 9.41 -19.00
CA LYS A 249 2.40 8.12 -18.31
C LYS A 249 2.31 8.26 -16.78
N MET A 250 2.54 9.45 -16.21
CA MET A 250 2.40 9.68 -14.77
C MET A 250 0.97 10.04 -14.43
N MET A 251 0.35 9.22 -13.57
CA MET A 251 -1.04 9.44 -13.18
C MET A 251 -1.16 10.58 -12.17
N HIS A 252 -2.15 11.46 -12.36
CA HIS A 252 -2.45 12.58 -11.48
C HIS A 252 -3.11 12.11 -10.18
N HIS A 253 -2.34 11.37 -9.41
CA HIS A 253 -2.74 10.77 -8.14
C HIS A 253 -1.60 10.89 -7.14
N PHE A 254 -1.90 11.48 -5.99
CA PHE A 254 -0.95 11.63 -4.89
C PHE A 254 -1.58 11.14 -3.59
N HIS A 255 -0.87 10.30 -2.88
CA HIS A 255 -1.20 9.92 -1.51
C HIS A 255 -0.17 10.57 -0.59
N ILE A 256 -0.60 11.56 0.18
CA ILE A 256 0.29 12.43 0.97
C ILE A 256 -0.16 12.36 2.43
N PRO A 257 0.61 11.73 3.35
CA PRO A 257 0.21 11.60 4.74
C PRO A 257 0.31 12.95 5.47
N LEU A 258 -0.83 13.47 5.95
CA LEU A 258 -0.90 14.67 6.81
C LEU A 258 -0.75 14.32 8.28
N GLN A 259 -1.44 13.30 8.73
CA GLN A 259 -1.57 12.79 10.09
C GLN A 259 -2.40 13.69 11.02
N SER A 260 -2.18 15.01 11.06
CA SER A 260 -2.96 15.99 11.84
C SER A 260 -2.93 17.37 11.19
N GLY A 261 -4.01 18.14 11.30
CA GLY A 261 -4.07 19.56 10.91
C GLY A 261 -3.66 20.52 12.03
N SER A 262 -3.10 20.01 13.13
CA SER A 262 -2.54 20.83 14.23
C SER A 262 -1.02 20.70 14.26
N ASP A 263 -0.30 21.84 14.10
CA ASP A 263 1.16 21.85 14.17
C ASP A 263 1.68 21.38 15.53
N ARG A 264 0.92 21.63 16.60
CA ARG A 264 1.24 21.12 17.93
C ARG A 264 1.23 19.59 17.97
N ILE A 265 0.22 18.95 17.39
CA ILE A 265 0.12 17.49 17.31
C ILE A 265 1.16 16.91 16.35
N LEU A 266 1.40 17.57 15.19
CA LEU A 266 2.48 17.18 14.29
C LEU A 266 3.85 17.19 14.98
N GLY A 267 4.11 18.17 15.86
CA GLY A 267 5.31 18.21 16.69
C GLY A 267 5.42 17.03 17.65
N LEU A 268 4.33 16.67 18.35
CA LEU A 268 4.26 15.49 19.23
C LEU A 268 4.44 14.17 18.43
N MET A 269 3.92 14.11 17.22
CA MET A 269 4.09 13.00 16.28
C MET A 269 5.52 12.92 15.69
N ARG A 270 6.37 13.94 15.93
CA ARG A 270 7.70 14.10 15.33
C ARG A 270 7.66 14.14 13.81
N ARG A 271 6.66 14.84 13.25
CA ARG A 271 6.58 15.06 11.81
C ARG A 271 7.60 16.12 11.36
N ARG A 272 8.11 15.98 10.12
CA ARG A 272 9.16 16.84 9.57
C ARG A 272 8.59 17.97 8.70
N TYR A 273 7.34 18.34 8.89
CA TYR A 273 6.65 19.43 8.18
C TYR A 273 5.58 20.05 9.07
N THR A 274 5.10 21.22 8.66
CA THR A 274 3.97 21.95 9.24
C THR A 274 2.74 21.89 8.33
N THR A 275 1.59 22.28 8.85
CA THR A 275 0.35 22.43 8.08
C THR A 275 0.52 23.41 6.91
N ALA A 276 1.24 24.54 7.12
CA ALA A 276 1.56 25.51 6.07
C ALA A 276 2.38 24.88 4.93
N ARG A 277 3.40 24.07 5.25
CA ARG A 277 4.18 23.35 4.23
C ARG A 277 3.33 22.33 3.47
N PHE A 278 2.44 21.64 4.18
CA PHE A 278 1.51 20.70 3.57
C PHE A 278 0.57 21.41 2.58
N ALA A 279 -0.08 22.49 3.00
CA ALA A 279 -0.96 23.30 2.15
C ALA A 279 -0.24 23.82 0.90
N ASP A 280 0.99 24.30 1.03
CA ASP A 280 1.83 24.73 -0.08
C ASP A 280 2.07 23.61 -1.12
N ARG A 281 2.33 22.37 -0.67
CA ARG A 281 2.48 21.24 -1.59
C ARG A 281 1.18 20.91 -2.33
N ILE A 282 0.04 20.92 -1.63
CA ILE A 282 -1.27 20.73 -2.26
C ILE A 282 -1.56 21.83 -3.29
N ALA A 283 -1.28 23.08 -2.94
CA ALA A 283 -1.45 24.20 -3.87
C ALA A 283 -0.55 24.07 -5.12
N SER A 284 0.71 23.63 -4.94
CA SER A 284 1.63 23.35 -6.05
C SER A 284 1.13 22.24 -6.98
N VAL A 285 0.60 21.15 -6.43
CA VAL A 285 -0.01 20.08 -7.22
C VAL A 285 -1.21 20.59 -8.02
N ARG A 286 -2.13 21.31 -7.37
CA ARG A 286 -3.37 21.81 -8.02
C ARG A 286 -3.14 22.86 -9.08
N ARG A 287 -2.11 23.68 -8.92
CA ARG A 287 -1.75 24.68 -9.94
C ARG A 287 -1.42 24.04 -11.29
N LEU A 288 -0.74 22.88 -11.29
CA LEU A 288 -0.35 22.17 -12.51
C LEU A 288 -1.33 21.05 -12.89
N MET A 289 -2.02 20.47 -11.94
CA MET A 289 -2.94 19.35 -12.08
C MET A 289 -4.23 19.62 -11.27
N PRO A 290 -5.14 20.49 -11.74
CA PRO A 290 -6.34 20.90 -10.98
C PRO A 290 -7.25 19.75 -10.56
N ASP A 291 -7.32 18.68 -11.37
CA ASP A 291 -8.13 17.50 -11.14
C ASP A 291 -7.36 16.32 -10.53
N ALA A 292 -6.16 16.56 -9.99
CA ALA A 292 -5.40 15.50 -9.34
C ALA A 292 -6.18 14.92 -8.14
N PHE A 293 -6.16 13.59 -8.04
CA PHE A 293 -6.59 12.92 -6.82
C PHE A 293 -5.56 13.16 -5.71
N ILE A 294 -6.00 13.68 -4.59
CA ILE A 294 -5.19 13.87 -3.39
C ILE A 294 -5.83 13.07 -2.27
N GLY A 295 -5.20 11.95 -1.92
CA GLY A 295 -5.55 11.12 -0.77
C GLY A 295 -4.70 11.51 0.44
N ILE A 296 -5.31 11.61 1.61
CA ILE A 296 -4.66 12.08 2.85
C ILE A 296 -4.88 11.07 3.97
N ASP A 297 -3.80 10.70 4.68
CA ASP A 297 -3.91 9.95 5.93
C ASP A 297 -4.08 10.89 7.12
N VAL A 298 -4.99 10.55 8.03
CA VAL A 298 -5.25 11.29 9.27
C VAL A 298 -5.37 10.33 10.44
N ILE A 299 -4.71 10.66 11.56
CA ILE A 299 -4.83 9.95 12.82
C ILE A 299 -5.64 10.82 13.79
N VAL A 300 -6.67 10.25 14.40
CA VAL A 300 -7.49 10.90 15.45
C VAL A 300 -7.30 10.21 16.78
N GLY A 301 -7.44 10.97 17.86
CA GLY A 301 -7.28 10.42 19.20
C GLY A 301 -5.82 10.19 19.62
N PHE A 302 -4.87 10.89 18.98
CA PHE A 302 -3.47 10.86 19.37
C PHE A 302 -3.31 11.40 20.81
N PRO A 303 -2.42 10.83 21.66
CA PRO A 303 -2.21 11.33 23.02
C PRO A 303 -1.91 12.83 23.05
N GLY A 304 -2.66 13.55 23.88
CA GLY A 304 -2.60 15.00 23.97
C GLY A 304 -3.42 15.78 22.94
N GLU A 305 -4.13 15.12 22.02
CA GLU A 305 -5.02 15.78 21.06
C GLU A 305 -6.27 16.33 21.78
N THR A 306 -6.35 17.67 21.86
CA THR A 306 -7.50 18.38 22.44
C THR A 306 -8.66 18.48 21.41
N GLU A 307 -9.82 18.97 21.86
CA GLU A 307 -10.93 19.24 20.94
C GLU A 307 -10.56 20.38 19.96
N ALA A 308 -9.80 21.37 20.42
CA ALA A 308 -9.33 22.45 19.56
C ALA A 308 -8.38 21.94 18.45
N ASP A 309 -7.48 20.99 18.76
CA ASP A 309 -6.60 20.38 17.75
C ASP A 309 -7.39 19.57 16.72
N PHE A 310 -8.40 18.84 17.18
CA PHE A 310 -9.28 18.10 16.28
C PHE A 310 -10.08 19.04 15.37
N ARG A 311 -10.66 20.13 15.91
CA ARG A 311 -11.36 21.13 15.10
C ARG A 311 -10.42 21.79 14.08
N ALA A 312 -9.21 22.15 14.48
CA ALA A 312 -8.20 22.67 13.55
C ALA A 312 -7.91 21.67 12.41
N THR A 313 -7.84 20.35 12.73
CA THR A 313 -7.65 19.30 11.73
C THR A 313 -8.85 19.20 10.79
N TYR A 314 -10.07 19.22 11.32
CA TYR A 314 -11.30 19.16 10.54
C TYR A 314 -11.42 20.37 9.58
N ASP A 315 -11.23 21.58 10.11
CA ASP A 315 -11.36 22.82 9.34
C ASP A 315 -10.29 22.89 8.24
N PHE A 316 -9.04 22.51 8.56
CA PHE A 316 -7.93 22.43 7.61
C PHE A 316 -8.25 21.48 6.45
N LEU A 317 -8.79 20.29 6.73
CA LEU A 317 -9.18 19.32 5.72
C LEU A 317 -10.37 19.80 4.89
N ALA A 318 -11.35 20.44 5.53
CA ALA A 318 -12.52 21.00 4.84
C ALA A 318 -12.13 22.13 3.87
N GLU A 319 -11.14 22.97 4.22
CA GLU A 319 -10.57 24.01 3.36
C GLU A 319 -9.73 23.41 2.23
N LEU A 320 -8.86 22.43 2.53
CA LEU A 320 -8.02 21.76 1.54
C LEU A 320 -8.80 20.96 0.51
N LYS A 321 -10.00 20.48 0.84
CA LYS A 321 -10.85 19.66 -0.05
C LYS A 321 -10.08 18.52 -0.75
N PRO A 322 -9.46 17.59 -0.03
CA PRO A 322 -8.85 16.41 -0.65
C PRO A 322 -9.90 15.54 -1.36
N ALA A 323 -9.45 14.69 -2.27
CA ALA A 323 -10.33 13.75 -2.95
C ALA A 323 -10.76 12.58 -2.04
N PHE A 324 -9.93 12.22 -1.05
CA PHE A 324 -10.22 11.12 -0.12
C PHE A 324 -9.42 11.25 1.18
N LEU A 325 -10.01 10.78 2.28
CA LEU A 325 -9.36 10.68 3.59
C LEU A 325 -9.25 9.23 4.02
N HIS A 326 -8.05 8.82 4.41
CA HIS A 326 -7.82 7.58 5.14
C HIS A 326 -7.73 7.92 6.63
N ILE A 327 -8.78 7.58 7.37
CA ILE A 327 -8.95 7.99 8.76
C ILE A 327 -8.63 6.80 9.68
N PHE A 328 -7.70 7.01 10.60
CA PHE A 328 -7.26 6.00 11.54
C PHE A 328 -7.44 6.47 12.98
N PRO A 329 -8.12 5.71 13.84
CA PRO A 329 -7.99 5.95 15.26
C PRO A 329 -6.55 5.62 15.69
N PHE A 330 -6.00 6.40 16.60
CA PHE A 330 -4.68 6.11 17.17
C PHE A 330 -4.66 4.70 17.79
N SER A 331 -3.64 3.93 17.45
CA SER A 331 -3.42 2.60 17.99
C SER A 331 -2.14 2.59 18.82
N GLU A 332 -2.25 2.34 20.10
CA GLU A 332 -1.09 2.19 20.98
C GLU A 332 -0.21 1.03 20.50
N ARG A 333 1.07 1.33 20.33
CA ARG A 333 2.07 0.32 19.95
C ARG A 333 3.17 0.27 20.99
N PRO A 334 3.30 -0.84 21.74
CA PRO A 334 4.37 -1.00 22.73
C PRO A 334 5.75 -0.68 22.15
N GLY A 335 6.55 0.04 22.89
CA GLY A 335 7.89 0.46 22.46
C GLY A 335 7.93 1.73 21.61
N THR A 336 6.79 2.34 21.28
CA THR A 336 6.75 3.64 20.61
C THR A 336 6.66 4.79 21.62
N PRO A 337 7.35 5.93 21.38
CA PRO A 337 7.32 7.07 22.32
C PRO A 337 5.92 7.63 22.59
N ALA A 338 4.99 7.48 21.65
CA ALA A 338 3.62 8.00 21.80
C ALA A 338 2.85 7.33 22.96
N VAL A 339 3.20 6.11 23.33
CA VAL A 339 2.53 5.39 24.45
C VAL A 339 2.79 6.08 25.80
N GLU A 340 3.95 6.72 25.93
CA GLU A 340 4.37 7.42 27.15
C GLU A 340 3.85 8.87 27.23
N LEU A 341 3.22 9.38 26.18
CA LEU A 341 2.69 10.74 26.17
C LEU A 341 1.45 10.85 27.08
N PRO A 342 1.34 11.97 27.83
CA PRO A 342 0.14 12.23 28.65
C PRO A 342 -1.06 12.61 27.78
N GLY A 343 -2.25 12.59 28.40
CA GLY A 343 -3.46 13.07 27.76
C GLY A 343 -4.05 12.06 26.77
N LYS A 344 -4.10 10.80 27.17
CA LYS A 344 -4.77 9.76 26.37
C LYS A 344 -6.22 10.13 26.08
N VAL A 345 -6.60 10.07 24.81
CA VAL A 345 -7.96 10.35 24.36
C VAL A 345 -8.85 9.12 24.59
N GLN A 346 -10.03 9.34 25.17
CA GLN A 346 -10.99 8.27 25.38
C GLN A 346 -11.47 7.67 24.05
N SER A 347 -11.66 6.37 24.01
CA SER A 347 -12.09 5.63 22.81
C SER A 347 -13.41 6.17 22.22
N SER A 348 -14.37 6.55 23.07
CA SER A 348 -15.63 7.16 22.61
C SER A 348 -15.42 8.49 21.87
N VAL A 349 -14.47 9.31 22.34
CA VAL A 349 -14.10 10.57 21.69
C VAL A 349 -13.42 10.30 20.35
N ALA A 350 -12.49 9.37 20.31
CA ALA A 350 -11.83 8.96 19.05
C ALA A 350 -12.85 8.43 18.03
N THR A 351 -13.80 7.59 18.46
CA THR A 351 -14.87 7.05 17.59
C THR A 351 -15.74 8.17 17.03
N ARG A 352 -16.14 9.15 17.85
CA ARG A 352 -16.89 10.33 17.36
C ARG A 352 -16.11 11.12 16.33
N ARG A 353 -14.81 11.39 16.57
CA ARG A 353 -13.93 12.11 15.65
C ARG A 353 -13.75 11.36 14.32
N VAL A 354 -13.63 10.03 14.35
CA VAL A 354 -13.63 9.20 13.13
C VAL A 354 -14.90 9.43 12.34
N ALA A 355 -16.08 9.31 12.96
CA ALA A 355 -17.36 9.46 12.27
C ALA A 355 -17.54 10.87 11.66
N GLU A 356 -17.09 11.93 12.34
CA GLU A 356 -17.13 13.29 11.81
C GLU A 356 -16.24 13.45 10.56
N LEU A 357 -15.03 12.87 10.56
CA LEU A 357 -14.14 12.90 9.40
C LEU A 357 -14.61 11.97 8.27
N GLU A 358 -15.25 10.84 8.59
CA GLU A 358 -15.88 9.97 7.58
C GLU A 358 -16.99 10.69 6.83
N ALA A 359 -17.85 11.42 7.56
CA ALA A 359 -18.89 12.25 6.93
C ALA A 359 -18.29 13.38 6.06
N LEU A 360 -17.19 14.01 6.49
CA LEU A 360 -16.45 14.97 5.69
C LEU A 360 -15.88 14.33 4.43
N CYS A 361 -15.25 13.16 4.56
CA CYS A 361 -14.66 12.39 3.47
C CYS A 361 -15.71 12.03 2.40
N GLU A 362 -16.86 11.52 2.84
CA GLU A 362 -17.98 11.14 1.96
C GLU A 362 -18.42 12.33 1.09
N ARG A 363 -18.63 13.48 1.70
CA ARG A 363 -18.98 14.69 0.98
C ARG A 363 -17.89 15.14 -0.01
N LEU A 364 -16.64 15.21 0.43
CA LEU A 364 -15.51 15.67 -0.40
C LEU A 364 -15.24 14.71 -1.56
N HIS A 365 -15.36 13.41 -1.33
CA HIS A 365 -15.21 12.39 -2.37
C HIS A 365 -16.33 12.47 -3.40
N GLY A 366 -17.57 12.63 -2.96
CA GLY A 366 -18.71 12.88 -3.85
C GLY A 366 -18.52 14.14 -4.70
N GLU A 367 -18.09 15.25 -4.09
CA GLU A 367 -17.77 16.50 -4.82
C GLU A 367 -16.65 16.29 -5.85
N PHE A 368 -15.62 15.48 -5.51
CA PHE A 368 -14.52 15.15 -6.44
C PHE A 368 -15.00 14.33 -7.62
N CYS A 369 -15.82 13.30 -7.39
CA CYS A 369 -16.33 12.44 -8.45
C CYS A 369 -17.34 13.19 -9.33
N ALA A 370 -18.25 13.97 -8.74
CA ALA A 370 -19.30 14.71 -9.46
C ALA A 370 -18.74 15.70 -10.50
N ARG A 371 -17.55 16.28 -10.26
CA ARG A 371 -16.92 17.19 -11.23
C ARG A 371 -16.58 16.54 -12.57
N ALA A 372 -16.54 15.21 -12.65
CA ALA A 372 -16.21 14.50 -13.88
C ALA A 372 -17.46 14.09 -14.70
N VAL A 373 -18.66 14.24 -14.15
CA VAL A 373 -19.89 13.86 -14.85
C VAL A 373 -20.02 14.65 -16.15
N GLY A 374 -20.26 13.94 -17.27
CA GLY A 374 -20.36 14.50 -18.61
C GLY A 374 -19.03 14.67 -19.36
N SER A 375 -17.89 14.47 -18.69
CA SER A 375 -16.57 14.54 -19.35
C SER A 375 -16.17 13.21 -19.97
N GLU A 376 -15.09 13.23 -20.75
CA GLU A 376 -14.41 12.01 -21.26
C GLU A 376 -13.09 11.83 -20.52
N ASP A 377 -12.75 10.56 -20.21
CA ASP A 377 -11.47 10.18 -19.57
C ASP A 377 -11.04 8.78 -20.07
N THR A 378 -9.82 8.39 -19.74
CA THR A 378 -9.33 7.05 -20.00
C THR A 378 -9.43 6.18 -18.77
N VAL A 379 -10.01 4.98 -18.90
CA VAL A 379 -10.26 4.04 -17.81
C VAL A 379 -9.52 2.73 -18.06
N LEU A 380 -8.72 2.27 -17.09
CA LEU A 380 -8.18 0.92 -17.07
C LEU A 380 -9.19 0.02 -16.37
N PHE A 381 -9.82 -0.91 -17.12
CA PHE A 381 -10.80 -1.83 -16.58
C PHE A 381 -10.13 -3.03 -15.90
N GLU A 382 -10.66 -3.41 -14.75
CA GLU A 382 -10.17 -4.52 -13.92
C GLU A 382 -11.02 -5.79 -14.10
N SER A 383 -10.49 -6.94 -13.69
CA SER A 383 -11.19 -8.23 -13.73
C SER A 383 -12.34 -8.35 -12.72
N THR A 384 -12.48 -7.41 -11.81
CA THR A 384 -13.54 -7.42 -10.80
C THR A 384 -14.90 -7.30 -11.47
N ARG A 385 -15.79 -8.28 -11.17
CA ARG A 385 -17.17 -8.32 -11.67
C ARG A 385 -18.16 -8.34 -10.51
N ARG A 386 -19.14 -7.43 -10.53
CA ARG A 386 -20.23 -7.38 -9.55
C ARG A 386 -21.52 -6.95 -10.23
N GLY A 387 -22.62 -7.68 -10.04
CA GLY A 387 -23.91 -7.33 -10.61
C GLY A 387 -23.96 -7.17 -12.15
N GLY A 388 -23.16 -7.95 -12.89
CA GLY A 388 -23.05 -7.84 -14.35
C GLY A 388 -22.20 -6.67 -14.84
N MET A 389 -21.63 -5.87 -13.92
CA MET A 389 -20.75 -4.75 -14.23
C MET A 389 -19.29 -5.11 -14.01
N MET A 390 -18.39 -4.55 -14.80
CA MET A 390 -16.96 -4.45 -14.54
C MET A 390 -16.62 -3.07 -14.00
N PHE A 391 -15.47 -2.96 -13.35
CA PHE A 391 -14.99 -1.72 -12.75
C PHE A 391 -13.62 -1.37 -13.27
N GLY A 392 -13.31 -0.09 -13.31
CA GLY A 392 -12.01 0.41 -13.69
C GLY A 392 -11.71 1.74 -13.00
N PHE A 393 -10.50 2.26 -13.23
CA PHE A 393 -10.09 3.53 -12.66
C PHE A 393 -9.57 4.47 -13.73
N THR A 394 -9.94 5.75 -13.60
CA THR A 394 -9.33 6.83 -14.38
C THR A 394 -7.89 7.09 -13.93
N GLY A 395 -7.17 7.90 -14.68
CA GLY A 395 -5.81 8.33 -14.32
C GLY A 395 -5.74 9.03 -12.95
N ASN A 396 -6.75 9.80 -12.60
CA ASN A 396 -6.91 10.46 -11.31
C ASN A 396 -7.81 9.70 -10.32
N TYR A 397 -7.90 8.37 -10.47
CA TYR A 397 -8.42 7.42 -9.49
C TYR A 397 -9.94 7.48 -9.23
N ARG A 398 -10.74 8.05 -10.12
CA ARG A 398 -12.19 7.90 -10.06
C ARG A 398 -12.58 6.49 -10.47
N ARG A 399 -13.46 5.85 -9.70
CA ARG A 399 -13.97 4.52 -10.03
C ARG A 399 -15.11 4.64 -11.04
N VAL A 400 -15.02 3.84 -12.12
CA VAL A 400 -15.98 3.81 -13.21
C VAL A 400 -16.52 2.41 -13.36
N LYS A 401 -17.83 2.28 -13.57
CA LYS A 401 -18.51 1.01 -13.84
C LYS A 401 -19.09 0.98 -15.24
N ALA A 402 -18.95 -0.14 -15.93
CA ALA A 402 -19.54 -0.39 -17.24
C ALA A 402 -20.06 -1.83 -17.31
N PRO A 403 -20.96 -2.17 -18.27
CA PRO A 403 -21.35 -3.55 -18.51
C PRO A 403 -20.13 -4.45 -18.70
N TYR A 404 -20.14 -5.65 -18.10
CA TYR A 404 -19.01 -6.56 -18.14
C TYR A 404 -18.74 -7.03 -19.57
N ASP A 405 -17.52 -6.82 -20.02
CA ASP A 405 -16.96 -7.37 -21.26
C ASP A 405 -15.56 -7.95 -20.97
N ALA A 406 -15.42 -9.26 -21.13
CA ALA A 406 -14.16 -9.95 -20.89
C ALA A 406 -13.00 -9.45 -21.77
N ALA A 407 -13.30 -8.98 -23.00
CA ALA A 407 -12.31 -8.45 -23.92
C ALA A 407 -11.74 -7.10 -23.44
N ARG A 408 -12.43 -6.41 -22.55
CA ARG A 408 -12.00 -5.11 -22.00
C ARG A 408 -11.21 -5.21 -20.70
N VAL A 409 -11.13 -6.39 -20.10
CA VAL A 409 -10.32 -6.59 -18.88
C VAL A 409 -8.84 -6.34 -19.20
N ASN A 410 -8.18 -5.52 -18.36
CA ASN A 410 -6.79 -5.08 -18.53
C ASN A 410 -6.55 -4.22 -19.80
N THR A 411 -7.59 -3.60 -20.34
CA THR A 411 -7.46 -2.61 -21.43
C THR A 411 -7.72 -1.20 -20.91
N ILE A 412 -7.13 -0.21 -21.57
CA ILE A 412 -7.42 1.19 -21.33
C ILE A 412 -8.40 1.65 -22.40
N CYS A 413 -9.58 2.10 -21.99
CA CYS A 413 -10.60 2.59 -22.90
C CYS A 413 -10.85 4.08 -22.68
N ARG A 414 -11.15 4.81 -23.73
CA ARG A 414 -11.76 6.14 -23.64
C ARG A 414 -13.23 5.96 -23.30
N VAL A 415 -13.68 6.67 -22.28
CA VAL A 415 -15.01 6.49 -21.68
C VAL A 415 -15.64 7.85 -21.45
N ARG A 416 -16.92 8.01 -21.83
CA ARG A 416 -17.73 9.13 -21.38
C ARG A 416 -18.27 8.83 -20.00
N LEU A 417 -18.02 9.72 -19.05
CA LEU A 417 -18.38 9.58 -17.64
C LEU A 417 -19.81 10.12 -17.44
N GLY A 418 -20.72 9.22 -17.10
CA GLY A 418 -22.14 9.52 -16.86
C GLY A 418 -22.43 9.78 -15.40
N GLU A 419 -23.68 9.51 -15.01
CA GLU A 419 -24.18 9.75 -13.65
C GLU A 419 -23.39 8.98 -12.59
N MET A 420 -23.29 9.60 -11.44
CA MET A 420 -22.66 9.04 -10.24
C MET A 420 -23.72 8.36 -9.36
N ASP A 421 -23.41 7.15 -8.87
CA ASP A 421 -24.28 6.46 -7.91
C ASP A 421 -23.98 6.81 -6.44
N ALA A 422 -24.70 6.16 -5.52
CA ALA A 422 -24.53 6.36 -4.08
C ALA A 422 -23.18 5.86 -3.53
N GLU A 423 -22.49 4.98 -4.27
CA GLU A 423 -21.10 4.51 -3.94
C GLU A 423 -20.03 5.41 -4.58
N HIS A 424 -20.40 6.52 -5.18
CA HIS A 424 -19.60 7.46 -5.97
C HIS A 424 -18.95 6.83 -7.22
N ASP A 425 -19.51 5.71 -7.71
CA ASP A 425 -19.10 5.12 -8.97
C ASP A 425 -19.74 5.87 -10.14
N LEU A 426 -18.91 6.24 -11.12
CA LEU A 426 -19.39 6.90 -12.34
C LEU A 426 -19.83 5.84 -13.36
N ALA A 427 -21.00 6.01 -13.96
CA ALA A 427 -21.40 5.20 -15.11
C ALA A 427 -20.49 5.49 -16.29
N GLY A 428 -19.97 4.45 -16.96
CA GLY A 428 -19.07 4.58 -18.10
C GLY A 428 -19.71 4.11 -19.40
N GLU A 429 -19.79 4.99 -20.40
CA GLU A 429 -20.06 4.64 -21.79
C GLU A 429 -18.72 4.47 -22.50
N ILE A 430 -18.36 3.24 -22.88
CA ILE A 430 -17.09 2.95 -23.57
C ILE A 430 -17.20 3.44 -25.01
N LEU A 431 -16.29 4.32 -25.43
CA LEU A 431 -16.23 4.89 -26.77
C LEU A 431 -15.31 4.07 -27.68
N ASP A 432 -14.07 3.89 -27.27
CA ASP A 432 -13.06 3.12 -28.00
C ASP A 432 -11.96 2.60 -27.03
N GLU A 433 -11.11 1.71 -27.57
CA GLU A 433 -9.91 1.24 -26.85
C GLU A 433 -8.70 2.08 -27.23
N VAL A 434 -7.91 2.46 -26.22
CA VAL A 434 -6.64 3.15 -26.42
C VAL A 434 -5.55 2.10 -26.66
N PRO A 435 -4.86 2.13 -27.83
CA PRO A 435 -3.76 1.21 -28.10
C PRO A 435 -2.69 1.27 -27.01
N ALA A 436 -1.98 0.17 -26.80
CA ALA A 436 -0.83 0.13 -25.89
C ALA A 436 0.30 1.01 -26.46
N ARG A 437 0.99 1.73 -25.57
CA ARG A 437 2.12 2.61 -25.92
C ARG A 437 3.46 1.93 -25.70
#